data_553b329f8c5c74b799b34be69b04dd1e
#
_entry.id   553b329f8c5c74b799b34be69b04dd1e
#
_cell.length_a   1.000
_cell.length_b   1.000
_cell.length_c   1.000
_cell.angle_alpha   90.00
_cell.angle_beta   90.00
_cell.angle_gamma   90.00
#
_symmetry.space_group_name_H-M   'P 1'
#
loop_
_entity.id
_entity.type
_entity.pdbx_description
1 polymer ?
#
loop_
_entity_poly.entity_id
_entity_poly.type
_entity_poly.pdbx_seq_one_letter_code
_entity_poly.pdbx_strand_id
1 'polypeptide(L)'
;MRALVTGGAGFIGSHLIDRLVARGDHVVVLDNLSSGHLSFIQEHLDNGNATLVQADITQFDEVMGAMKGIDCVYHLAANPDIRLGTRITDTDLKQGTLATYNIVEAMRLNNVGTIAFASSSVVYGEDAPLPTPESHGPCMPISLYGASKQAGEGLISSWVGTFGIQAYIFRFANIIGTRGTHGVIFDFIHKLKKDPSRLEVLGNGLQEKSYMEVGDCADAILHVMSCSNDSLNLYNLGSHDTASVRRIAEIVVETTGCHDASIEYTGGDRGWAGDIPRAMLGIEKMLSTGFDVRYNSEEAIRHTALALIEEIGLNTEMNS
;
A
#
# COMPACT_ATOMS: atom_id res chain seq x y z
N MET A 1 -13.16 19.93 -0.53
CA MET A 1 -12.24 19.72 -1.66
C MET A 1 -12.79 18.58 -2.52
N ARG A 2 -12.50 18.55 -3.83
CA ARG A 2 -12.83 17.42 -4.70
C ARG A 2 -11.57 16.63 -4.99
N ALA A 3 -11.45 15.43 -4.39
CA ALA A 3 -10.27 14.59 -4.47
C ALA A 3 -10.47 13.48 -5.50
N LEU A 4 -9.48 13.20 -6.35
CA LEU A 4 -9.42 12.00 -7.18
C LEU A 4 -8.57 10.95 -6.47
N VAL A 5 -9.12 9.77 -6.23
CA VAL A 5 -8.38 8.62 -5.67
C VAL A 5 -8.34 7.52 -6.72
N THR A 6 -7.17 7.29 -7.32
CA THR A 6 -6.98 6.16 -8.23
C THR A 6 -6.69 4.90 -7.41
N GLY A 7 -7.28 3.76 -7.81
CA GLY A 7 -7.23 2.54 -6.99
C GLY A 7 -8.04 2.68 -5.70
N GLY A 8 -9.07 3.53 -5.71
CA GLY A 8 -9.83 3.86 -4.52
C GLY A 8 -10.75 2.74 -4.02
N ALA A 9 -11.13 1.79 -4.87
CA ALA A 9 -11.85 0.58 -4.45
C ALA A 9 -10.92 -0.53 -3.94
N GLY A 10 -9.59 -0.28 -3.92
CA GLY A 10 -8.58 -1.19 -3.39
C GLY A 10 -8.41 -1.05 -1.87
N PHE A 11 -7.46 -1.84 -1.33
CA PHE A 11 -7.15 -1.92 0.09
C PHE A 11 -6.85 -0.53 0.71
N ILE A 12 -5.70 0.07 0.40
CA ILE A 12 -5.30 1.36 0.99
C ILE A 12 -6.23 2.49 0.54
N GLY A 13 -6.66 2.47 -0.73
CA GLY A 13 -7.51 3.50 -1.31
C GLY A 13 -8.84 3.66 -0.58
N SER A 14 -9.51 2.56 -0.23
CA SER A 14 -10.78 2.59 0.47
C SER A 14 -10.67 3.16 1.89
N HIS A 15 -9.59 2.87 2.61
CA HIS A 15 -9.31 3.47 3.92
C HIS A 15 -8.99 4.97 3.83
N LEU A 16 -8.31 5.38 2.78
CA LEU A 16 -8.06 6.80 2.54
C LEU A 16 -9.37 7.54 2.20
N ILE A 17 -10.27 6.92 1.42
CA ILE A 17 -11.60 7.49 1.12
C ILE A 17 -12.41 7.71 2.39
N ASP A 18 -12.41 6.77 3.34
CA ASP A 18 -13.09 6.93 4.63
C ASP A 18 -12.64 8.22 5.33
N ARG A 19 -11.33 8.52 5.35
CA ARG A 19 -10.77 9.72 5.97
C ARG A 19 -11.08 10.99 5.20
N LEU A 20 -11.00 10.95 3.86
CA LEU A 20 -11.32 12.09 3.01
C LEU A 20 -12.81 12.47 3.17
N VAL A 21 -13.71 11.51 3.16
CA VAL A 21 -15.14 11.73 3.39
C VAL A 21 -15.40 12.27 4.79
N ALA A 22 -14.76 11.68 5.82
CA ALA A 22 -14.87 12.18 7.21
C ALA A 22 -14.36 13.61 7.36
N ARG A 23 -13.40 14.04 6.54
CA ARG A 23 -12.90 15.43 6.46
C ARG A 23 -13.87 16.38 5.73
N GLY A 24 -14.90 15.85 5.08
CA GLY A 24 -15.89 16.62 4.30
C GLY A 24 -15.52 16.81 2.82
N ASP A 25 -14.59 16.01 2.29
CA ASP A 25 -14.25 16.03 0.87
C ASP A 25 -15.27 15.22 0.05
N HIS A 26 -15.48 15.63 -1.20
CA HIS A 26 -16.15 14.79 -2.19
C HIS A 26 -15.10 13.99 -2.97
N VAL A 27 -15.23 12.66 -3.00
CA VAL A 27 -14.24 11.79 -3.60
C VAL A 27 -14.68 11.27 -4.97
N VAL A 28 -13.85 11.45 -5.98
CA VAL A 28 -13.97 10.76 -7.27
C VAL A 28 -13.05 9.55 -7.22
N VAL A 29 -13.63 8.36 -7.30
CA VAL A 29 -12.90 7.08 -7.30
C VAL A 29 -12.64 6.68 -8.74
N LEU A 30 -11.38 6.58 -9.15
CA LEU A 30 -11.00 6.03 -10.46
C LEU A 30 -10.42 4.62 -10.26
N ASP A 31 -11.19 3.61 -10.64
CA ASP A 31 -10.82 2.21 -10.44
C ASP A 31 -11.43 1.34 -11.56
N ASN A 32 -10.68 0.39 -12.09
CA ASN A 32 -11.20 -0.55 -13.10
C ASN A 32 -11.83 -1.80 -12.48
N LEU A 33 -11.80 -1.91 -11.15
CA LEU A 33 -12.32 -3.02 -10.35
C LEU A 33 -11.68 -4.39 -10.69
N SER A 34 -10.48 -4.40 -11.26
CA SER A 34 -9.75 -5.64 -11.55
C SER A 34 -9.29 -6.38 -10.29
N SER A 35 -9.03 -5.62 -9.22
CA SER A 35 -8.70 -6.13 -7.89
C SER A 35 -9.39 -5.35 -6.77
N GLY A 36 -10.04 -4.23 -7.10
CA GLY A 36 -10.82 -3.42 -6.18
C GLY A 36 -12.21 -4.04 -5.93
N HIS A 37 -12.78 -3.75 -4.76
CA HIS A 37 -14.09 -4.25 -4.33
C HIS A 37 -15.06 -3.11 -4.10
N LEU A 38 -16.19 -3.10 -4.82
CA LEU A 38 -17.25 -2.09 -4.64
C LEU A 38 -17.74 -2.02 -3.20
N SER A 39 -17.83 -3.16 -2.51
CA SER A 39 -18.27 -3.24 -1.11
C SER A 39 -17.45 -2.36 -0.17
N PHE A 40 -16.18 -2.07 -0.48
CA PHE A 40 -15.32 -1.24 0.37
C PHE A 40 -15.70 0.25 0.34
N ILE A 41 -16.38 0.69 -0.73
CA ILE A 41 -16.74 2.10 -0.95
C ILE A 41 -18.26 2.30 -1.11
N GLN A 42 -19.06 1.23 -1.06
CA GLN A 42 -20.51 1.26 -1.37
C GLN A 42 -21.25 2.27 -0.52
N GLU A 43 -20.98 2.33 0.77
CA GLU A 43 -21.62 3.28 1.69
C GLU A 43 -21.40 4.73 1.26
N HIS A 44 -20.19 5.08 0.81
CA HIS A 44 -19.88 6.43 0.34
C HIS A 44 -20.53 6.76 -0.99
N LEU A 45 -20.71 5.76 -1.87
CA LEU A 45 -21.47 5.91 -3.12
C LEU A 45 -22.94 6.15 -2.84
N ASP A 46 -23.56 5.34 -1.96
CA ASP A 46 -24.99 5.43 -1.61
C ASP A 46 -25.34 6.75 -0.92
N ASN A 47 -24.42 7.25 -0.09
CA ASN A 47 -24.57 8.54 0.62
C ASN A 47 -24.21 9.76 -0.26
N GLY A 48 -23.77 9.57 -1.50
CA GLY A 48 -23.37 10.65 -2.41
C GLY A 48 -22.08 11.38 -2.03
N ASN A 49 -21.28 10.82 -1.11
CA ASN A 49 -20.00 11.37 -0.68
C ASN A 49 -18.86 11.02 -1.65
N ALA A 50 -19.06 9.95 -2.42
CA ALA A 50 -18.13 9.52 -3.47
C ALA A 50 -18.86 9.28 -4.80
N THR A 51 -18.10 9.34 -5.89
CA THR A 51 -18.56 9.00 -7.24
C THR A 51 -17.55 8.04 -7.86
N LEU A 52 -18.02 6.88 -8.36
CA LEU A 52 -17.15 5.93 -9.06
C LEU A 52 -17.09 6.28 -10.55
N VAL A 53 -15.87 6.39 -11.05
CA VAL A 53 -15.53 6.36 -12.47
C VAL A 53 -14.83 5.03 -12.73
N GLN A 54 -15.59 4.04 -13.21
CA GLN A 54 -15.02 2.73 -13.55
C GLN A 54 -14.25 2.85 -14.86
N ALA A 55 -12.92 2.95 -14.76
CA ALA A 55 -12.04 3.25 -15.88
C ALA A 55 -10.61 2.73 -15.64
N ASP A 56 -9.85 2.53 -16.72
CA ASP A 56 -8.47 2.04 -16.67
C ASP A 56 -7.49 3.21 -16.76
N ILE A 57 -6.59 3.35 -15.79
CA ILE A 57 -5.57 4.40 -15.75
C ILE A 57 -4.54 4.30 -16.89
N THR A 58 -4.48 3.17 -17.59
CA THR A 58 -3.66 3.00 -18.80
C THR A 58 -4.30 3.67 -20.04
N GLN A 59 -5.59 4.02 -19.97
CA GLN A 59 -6.33 4.69 -21.04
C GLN A 59 -6.40 6.20 -20.77
N PHE A 60 -5.59 6.97 -21.50
CA PHE A 60 -5.41 8.39 -21.26
C PHE A 60 -6.73 9.20 -21.31
N ASP A 61 -7.59 8.92 -22.29
CA ASP A 61 -8.87 9.63 -22.43
C ASP A 61 -9.82 9.39 -21.25
N GLU A 62 -9.80 8.20 -20.65
CA GLU A 62 -10.56 7.86 -19.46
C GLU A 62 -10.06 8.64 -18.24
N VAL A 63 -8.74 8.71 -18.07
CA VAL A 63 -8.09 9.51 -17.01
C VAL A 63 -8.44 11.00 -17.17
N MET A 64 -8.38 11.53 -18.40
CA MET A 64 -8.75 12.91 -18.71
C MET A 64 -10.21 13.21 -18.33
N GLY A 65 -11.11 12.25 -18.57
CA GLY A 65 -12.51 12.38 -18.18
C GLY A 65 -12.71 12.51 -16.66
N ALA A 66 -12.01 11.69 -15.90
CA ALA A 66 -12.07 11.67 -14.44
C ALA A 66 -11.40 12.90 -13.77
N MET A 67 -10.44 13.54 -14.43
CA MET A 67 -9.65 14.65 -13.89
C MET A 67 -10.40 15.98 -13.83
N LYS A 68 -11.58 16.09 -14.45
CA LYS A 68 -12.32 17.36 -14.54
C LYS A 68 -12.79 17.87 -13.17
N GLY A 69 -12.37 19.08 -12.81
CA GLY A 69 -12.77 19.77 -11.59
C GLY A 69 -12.20 19.11 -10.32
N ILE A 70 -11.08 18.42 -10.44
CA ILE A 70 -10.34 17.85 -9.31
C ILE A 70 -9.39 18.90 -8.73
N ASP A 71 -9.32 18.96 -7.40
CA ASP A 71 -8.41 19.83 -6.67
C ASP A 71 -7.09 19.13 -6.31
N CYS A 72 -7.15 17.82 -6.00
CA CYS A 72 -6.00 17.03 -5.56
C CYS A 72 -6.13 15.58 -6.01
N VAL A 73 -5.02 14.95 -6.41
CA VAL A 73 -4.95 13.55 -6.81
C VAL A 73 -4.22 12.72 -5.74
N TYR A 74 -4.83 11.62 -5.33
CA TYR A 74 -4.22 10.54 -4.55
C TYR A 74 -4.01 9.34 -5.49
N HIS A 75 -2.77 9.16 -5.95
CA HIS A 75 -2.46 8.12 -6.93
C HIS A 75 -1.95 6.85 -6.23
N LEU A 76 -2.90 5.91 -5.97
CA LEU A 76 -2.61 4.63 -5.30
C LEU A 76 -2.73 3.44 -6.26
N ALA A 77 -3.38 3.60 -7.41
CA ALA A 77 -3.52 2.52 -8.39
C ALA A 77 -2.15 1.99 -8.84
N ALA A 78 -2.00 0.68 -8.83
CA ALA A 78 -0.83 -0.04 -9.32
C ALA A 78 -1.20 -1.53 -9.49
N ASN A 79 -0.32 -2.31 -10.12
CA ASN A 79 -0.42 -3.76 -10.06
C ASN A 79 -0.29 -4.25 -8.61
N PRO A 80 -1.29 -4.94 -8.04
CA PRO A 80 -1.23 -5.42 -6.65
C PRO A 80 -0.39 -6.69 -6.48
N ASP A 81 -0.16 -7.47 -7.55
CA ASP A 81 0.66 -8.70 -7.50
C ASP A 81 2.07 -8.43 -8.04
N ILE A 82 2.98 -8.08 -7.13
CA ILE A 82 4.38 -7.84 -7.45
C ILE A 82 5.05 -9.03 -8.17
N ARG A 83 4.55 -10.27 -7.98
CA ARG A 83 5.07 -11.48 -8.62
C ARG A 83 4.62 -11.62 -10.08
N LEU A 84 3.54 -10.94 -10.46
CA LEU A 84 3.02 -11.00 -11.84
C LEU A 84 4.05 -10.49 -12.85
N GLY A 85 4.86 -9.50 -12.51
CA GLY A 85 5.95 -8.97 -13.33
C GLY A 85 6.98 -10.04 -13.74
N THR A 86 7.15 -11.12 -12.98
CA THR A 86 8.05 -12.21 -13.36
C THR A 86 7.49 -13.08 -14.51
N ARG A 87 6.20 -12.99 -14.80
CA ARG A 87 5.50 -13.75 -15.85
C ARG A 87 5.11 -12.87 -17.02
N ILE A 88 4.63 -11.65 -16.73
CA ILE A 88 4.19 -10.65 -17.71
C ILE A 88 5.00 -9.39 -17.46
N THR A 89 6.16 -9.29 -18.09
CA THR A 89 7.21 -8.30 -17.74
C THR A 89 6.85 -6.85 -18.05
N ASP A 90 5.84 -6.59 -18.88
CA ASP A 90 5.37 -5.25 -19.21
C ASP A 90 4.21 -4.76 -18.33
N THR A 91 3.73 -5.59 -17.39
CA THR A 91 2.62 -5.23 -16.47
C THR A 91 2.97 -3.98 -15.66
N ASP A 92 4.09 -3.99 -14.96
CA ASP A 92 4.49 -2.88 -14.10
C ASP A 92 4.91 -1.65 -14.91
N LEU A 93 5.48 -1.84 -16.12
CA LEU A 93 5.73 -0.74 -17.04
C LEU A 93 4.43 -0.02 -17.42
N LYS A 94 3.38 -0.77 -17.77
CA LYS A 94 2.09 -0.22 -18.20
C LYS A 94 1.29 0.34 -17.02
N GLN A 95 1.07 -0.46 -16.00
CA GLN A 95 0.20 -0.11 -14.85
C GLN A 95 0.89 0.78 -13.80
N GLY A 96 2.23 0.78 -13.75
CA GLY A 96 3.00 1.64 -12.87
C GLY A 96 3.52 2.89 -13.58
N THR A 97 4.42 2.73 -14.55
CA THR A 97 5.12 3.87 -15.16
C THR A 97 4.26 4.67 -16.14
N LEU A 98 3.68 4.01 -17.16
CA LEU A 98 2.85 4.70 -18.17
C LEU A 98 1.55 5.24 -17.56
N ALA A 99 0.95 4.50 -16.66
CA ALA A 99 -0.24 4.97 -15.93
C ALA A 99 0.08 6.21 -15.08
N THR A 100 1.22 6.26 -14.37
CA THR A 100 1.66 7.46 -13.65
C THR A 100 1.87 8.65 -14.60
N TYR A 101 2.47 8.41 -15.78
CA TYR A 101 2.57 9.45 -16.82
C TYR A 101 1.19 9.98 -17.22
N ASN A 102 0.22 9.10 -17.48
CA ASN A 102 -1.14 9.51 -17.84
C ASN A 102 -1.78 10.40 -16.74
N ILE A 103 -1.58 10.06 -15.49
CA ILE A 103 -2.09 10.84 -14.34
C ILE A 103 -1.46 12.24 -14.32
N VAL A 104 -0.13 12.35 -14.33
CA VAL A 104 0.52 13.67 -14.21
C VAL A 104 0.30 14.55 -15.45
N GLU A 105 0.18 13.96 -16.64
CA GLU A 105 -0.16 14.69 -17.85
C GLU A 105 -1.62 15.17 -17.85
N ALA A 106 -2.56 14.33 -17.41
CA ALA A 106 -3.96 14.74 -17.25
C ALA A 106 -4.12 15.85 -16.19
N MET A 107 -3.34 15.79 -15.10
CA MET A 107 -3.28 16.86 -14.09
C MET A 107 -2.82 18.18 -14.72
N ARG A 108 -1.74 18.17 -15.49
CA ARG A 108 -1.21 19.35 -16.19
C ARG A 108 -2.27 19.98 -17.10
N LEU A 109 -2.95 19.16 -17.90
CA LEU A 109 -3.95 19.62 -18.87
C LEU A 109 -5.24 20.14 -18.21
N ASN A 110 -5.54 19.69 -16.99
CA ASN A 110 -6.70 20.15 -16.20
C ASN A 110 -6.34 21.16 -15.11
N ASN A 111 -5.08 21.64 -15.03
CA ASN A 111 -4.57 22.59 -14.03
C ASN A 111 -4.71 22.06 -12.59
N VAL A 112 -4.58 20.75 -12.36
CA VAL A 112 -4.56 20.15 -11.04
C VAL A 112 -3.14 20.25 -10.48
N GLY A 113 -2.98 20.95 -9.35
CA GLY A 113 -1.67 21.35 -8.84
C GLY A 113 -1.08 20.45 -7.76
N THR A 114 -1.79 19.43 -7.26
CA THR A 114 -1.32 18.64 -6.10
C THR A 114 -1.51 17.16 -6.30
N ILE A 115 -0.45 16.37 -6.03
CA ILE A 115 -0.49 14.92 -6.07
C ILE A 115 0.14 14.29 -4.82
N ALA A 116 -0.53 13.26 -4.27
CA ALA A 116 0.02 12.30 -3.34
C ALA A 116 0.22 10.97 -4.06
N PHE A 117 1.43 10.42 -4.04
CA PHE A 117 1.81 9.21 -4.76
C PHE A 117 2.23 8.09 -3.81
N ALA A 118 1.58 6.94 -3.95
CA ALA A 118 1.96 5.72 -3.24
C ALA A 118 3.17 5.07 -3.92
N SER A 119 4.36 5.36 -3.42
CA SER A 119 5.60 4.64 -3.71
C SER A 119 5.78 3.47 -2.73
N SER A 120 6.96 2.87 -2.70
CA SER A 120 7.23 1.67 -1.92
C SER A 120 8.67 1.61 -1.44
N SER A 121 8.93 0.97 -0.31
CA SER A 121 10.28 0.66 0.19
C SER A 121 11.13 -0.14 -0.79
N VAL A 122 10.52 -0.91 -1.68
CA VAL A 122 11.25 -1.73 -2.67
C VAL A 122 12.02 -0.91 -3.70
N VAL A 123 11.81 0.40 -3.81
CA VAL A 123 12.61 1.29 -4.66
C VAL A 123 14.07 1.38 -4.19
N TYR A 124 14.32 1.20 -2.90
CA TYR A 124 15.67 1.29 -2.32
C TYR A 124 16.61 0.17 -2.77
N GLY A 125 16.05 -1.00 -3.12
CA GLY A 125 16.84 -2.19 -3.42
C GLY A 125 17.24 -2.97 -2.17
N GLU A 126 18.15 -3.93 -2.34
CA GLU A 126 18.52 -4.89 -1.29
C GLU A 126 19.67 -4.41 -0.41
N ASP A 127 20.60 -3.63 -0.97
CA ASP A 127 21.82 -3.19 -0.29
C ASP A 127 21.64 -1.91 0.53
N ALA A 128 20.41 -1.45 0.74
CA ALA A 128 20.12 -0.27 1.52
C ALA A 128 20.45 -0.48 3.01
N PRO A 129 20.98 0.55 3.71
CA PRO A 129 21.20 0.47 5.15
C PRO A 129 19.87 0.31 5.91
N LEU A 130 19.93 -0.29 7.08
CA LEU A 130 18.73 -0.46 7.93
C LEU A 130 18.92 0.28 9.27
N PRO A 131 17.99 1.15 9.69
CA PRO A 131 16.83 1.64 8.91
C PRO A 131 17.25 2.49 7.70
N THR A 132 16.47 2.41 6.59
CA THR A 132 16.76 3.13 5.34
C THR A 132 16.17 4.55 5.39
N PRO A 133 16.97 5.63 5.36
CA PRO A 133 16.45 6.99 5.34
C PRO A 133 15.99 7.40 3.93
N GLU A 134 15.13 8.43 3.83
CA GLU A 134 14.67 8.99 2.54
C GLU A 134 15.81 9.52 1.66
N SER A 135 16.92 9.95 2.29
CA SER A 135 18.12 10.44 1.60
C SER A 135 18.98 9.36 0.96
N HIS A 136 18.66 8.06 1.20
CA HIS A 136 19.43 6.97 0.60
C HIS A 136 19.31 6.96 -0.91
N GLY A 137 20.44 6.84 -1.58
CA GLY A 137 20.59 6.68 -3.03
C GLY A 137 22.02 6.32 -3.44
N PRO A 138 22.22 5.82 -4.64
CA PRO A 138 21.22 5.58 -5.69
C PRO A 138 20.26 4.45 -5.33
N CYS A 139 18.97 4.61 -5.69
CA CYS A 139 17.98 3.56 -5.54
C CYS A 139 18.14 2.52 -6.67
N MET A 140 18.29 1.25 -6.29
CA MET A 140 18.54 0.15 -7.24
C MET A 140 17.54 -1.00 -6.98
N PRO A 141 16.26 -0.83 -7.40
CA PRO A 141 15.22 -1.83 -7.17
C PRO A 141 15.54 -3.14 -7.89
N ILE A 142 15.27 -4.27 -7.24
CA ILE A 142 15.49 -5.62 -7.76
C ILE A 142 14.22 -6.27 -8.33
N SER A 143 13.11 -5.55 -8.37
CA SER A 143 11.84 -6.01 -8.97
C SER A 143 11.34 -5.04 -10.02
N LEU A 144 10.56 -5.53 -11.00
CA LEU A 144 9.93 -4.68 -12.03
C LEU A 144 8.93 -3.71 -11.40
N TYR A 145 8.21 -4.14 -10.37
CA TYR A 145 7.35 -3.27 -9.58
C TYR A 145 8.14 -2.12 -8.93
N GLY A 146 9.26 -2.42 -8.26
CA GLY A 146 10.13 -1.39 -7.66
C GLY A 146 10.67 -0.42 -8.71
N ALA A 147 11.09 -0.93 -9.87
CA ALA A 147 11.54 -0.10 -10.99
C ALA A 147 10.42 0.82 -11.50
N SER A 148 9.18 0.34 -11.59
CA SER A 148 8.05 1.16 -12.04
C SER A 148 7.69 2.25 -11.01
N LYS A 149 7.76 1.96 -9.71
CA LYS A 149 7.56 2.95 -8.64
C LYS A 149 8.64 4.03 -8.66
N GLN A 150 9.90 3.64 -8.82
CA GLN A 150 11.02 4.59 -8.96
C GLN A 150 10.88 5.46 -10.21
N ALA A 151 10.46 4.89 -11.34
CA ALA A 151 10.16 5.66 -12.55
C ALA A 151 9.01 6.66 -12.31
N GLY A 152 7.97 6.28 -11.57
CA GLY A 152 6.89 7.16 -11.15
C GLY A 152 7.38 8.33 -10.29
N GLU A 153 8.25 8.08 -9.30
CA GLU A 153 8.89 9.14 -8.50
C GLU A 153 9.66 10.12 -9.40
N GLY A 154 10.44 9.61 -10.38
CA GLY A 154 11.19 10.43 -11.34
C GLY A 154 10.28 11.28 -12.24
N LEU A 155 9.19 10.71 -12.76
CA LEU A 155 8.17 11.43 -13.53
C LEU A 155 7.56 12.57 -12.68
N ILE A 156 7.06 12.27 -11.51
CA ILE A 156 6.43 13.25 -10.62
C ILE A 156 7.42 14.36 -10.26
N SER A 157 8.65 14.02 -9.87
CA SER A 157 9.70 15.00 -9.57
C SER A 157 10.00 15.93 -10.77
N SER A 158 10.01 15.39 -12.00
CA SER A 158 10.20 16.21 -13.19
C SER A 158 9.01 17.13 -13.49
N TRP A 159 7.78 16.71 -13.20
CA TRP A 159 6.59 17.58 -13.28
C TRP A 159 6.60 18.69 -12.23
N VAL A 160 7.08 18.42 -11.01
CA VAL A 160 7.33 19.48 -10.00
C VAL A 160 8.28 20.53 -10.55
N GLY A 161 9.46 20.12 -11.05
CA GLY A 161 10.48 21.03 -11.56
C GLY A 161 10.08 21.78 -12.84
N THR A 162 9.28 21.15 -13.71
CA THR A 162 8.96 21.70 -15.03
C THR A 162 7.64 22.47 -15.06
N PHE A 163 6.63 22.01 -14.32
CA PHE A 163 5.28 22.58 -14.37
C PHE A 163 4.80 23.17 -13.06
N GLY A 164 5.60 23.07 -11.97
CA GLY A 164 5.31 23.72 -10.70
C GLY A 164 4.18 23.08 -9.90
N ILE A 165 3.88 21.79 -10.12
CA ILE A 165 2.95 21.08 -9.24
C ILE A 165 3.59 20.83 -7.87
N GLN A 166 2.76 20.62 -6.84
CA GLN A 166 3.20 20.16 -5.53
C GLN A 166 3.02 18.64 -5.45
N ALA A 167 4.04 17.93 -4.99
CA ALA A 167 4.00 16.49 -4.89
C ALA A 167 4.38 15.98 -3.50
N TYR A 168 3.66 14.93 -3.07
CA TYR A 168 3.93 14.15 -1.88
C TYR A 168 4.16 12.69 -2.30
N ILE A 169 5.38 12.22 -2.13
CA ILE A 169 5.79 10.85 -2.46
C ILE A 169 5.94 10.09 -1.15
N PHE A 170 5.18 9.01 -1.00
CA PHE A 170 5.19 8.18 0.20
C PHE A 170 5.76 6.80 -0.13
N ARG A 171 6.93 6.48 0.41
CA ARG A 171 7.54 5.15 0.33
C ARG A 171 7.00 4.30 1.47
N PHE A 172 6.10 3.39 1.14
CA PHE A 172 5.44 2.55 2.13
C PHE A 172 6.31 1.36 2.55
N ALA A 173 6.32 1.06 3.85
CA ALA A 173 6.66 -0.25 4.40
C ALA A 173 5.57 -1.27 4.01
N ASN A 174 5.51 -2.44 4.68
CA ASN A 174 4.41 -3.37 4.44
C ASN A 174 3.15 -2.86 5.15
N ILE A 175 2.17 -2.42 4.38
CA ILE A 175 0.89 -1.96 4.90
C ILE A 175 -0.02 -3.18 5.09
N ILE A 176 -0.64 -3.30 6.27
CA ILE A 176 -1.53 -4.40 6.66
C ILE A 176 -2.79 -3.84 7.34
N GLY A 177 -3.89 -4.58 7.32
CA GLY A 177 -5.14 -4.14 7.96
C GLY A 177 -6.38 -4.84 7.40
N THR A 178 -7.54 -4.35 7.80
CA THR A 178 -8.85 -4.75 7.29
C THR A 178 -8.97 -4.48 5.78
N ARG A 179 -9.86 -5.19 5.08
CA ARG A 179 -10.01 -5.14 3.62
C ARG A 179 -8.75 -5.58 2.86
N GLY A 180 -7.77 -6.19 3.55
CA GLY A 180 -6.60 -6.79 2.91
C GLY A 180 -6.99 -8.07 2.16
N THR A 181 -6.69 -8.13 0.85
CA THR A 181 -7.07 -9.25 -0.02
C THR A 181 -5.90 -10.17 -0.37
N HIS A 182 -4.71 -9.87 0.11
CA HIS A 182 -3.48 -10.62 -0.13
C HIS A 182 -2.43 -10.30 0.94
N GLY A 183 -1.33 -11.02 0.91
CA GLY A 183 -0.22 -10.83 1.84
C GLY A 183 -0.11 -11.94 2.89
N VAL A 184 0.99 -11.94 3.63
CA VAL A 184 1.39 -13.07 4.48
C VAL A 184 0.33 -13.44 5.55
N ILE A 185 -0.29 -12.45 6.18
CA ILE A 185 -1.31 -12.69 7.21
C ILE A 185 -2.57 -13.31 6.58
N PHE A 186 -3.06 -12.71 5.48
CA PHE A 186 -4.20 -13.22 4.72
C PHE A 186 -3.96 -14.65 4.23
N ASP A 187 -2.78 -14.91 3.64
CA ASP A 187 -2.42 -16.23 3.14
C ASP A 187 -2.37 -17.27 4.28
N PHE A 188 -1.83 -16.91 5.44
CA PHE A 188 -1.74 -17.83 6.59
C PHE A 188 -3.12 -18.17 7.18
N ILE A 189 -4.01 -17.17 7.32
CA ILE A 189 -5.39 -17.41 7.77
C ILE A 189 -6.11 -18.35 6.80
N HIS A 190 -5.97 -18.15 5.49
CA HIS A 190 -6.60 -19.02 4.49
C HIS A 190 -6.00 -20.44 4.47
N LYS A 191 -4.70 -20.59 4.71
CA LYS A 191 -4.07 -21.91 4.87
C LYS A 191 -4.64 -22.65 6.08
N LEU A 192 -4.72 -21.99 7.25
CA LEU A 192 -5.28 -22.58 8.47
C LEU A 192 -6.79 -22.83 8.37
N LYS A 193 -7.54 -21.99 7.65
CA LYS A 193 -8.96 -22.26 7.34
C LYS A 193 -9.12 -23.54 6.54
N LYS A 194 -8.20 -23.84 5.64
CA LYS A 194 -8.21 -25.06 4.80
C LYS A 194 -7.72 -26.28 5.56
N ASP A 195 -6.67 -26.14 6.37
CA ASP A 195 -6.07 -27.21 7.16
C ASP A 195 -5.60 -26.63 8.52
N PRO A 196 -6.41 -26.79 9.59
CA PRO A 196 -6.10 -26.23 10.89
C PRO A 196 -4.94 -26.94 11.62
N SER A 197 -4.45 -28.08 11.09
CA SER A 197 -3.38 -28.86 11.70
C SER A 197 -1.98 -28.47 11.21
N ARG A 198 -1.89 -27.66 10.11
CA ARG A 198 -0.62 -27.39 9.44
C ARG A 198 -0.58 -25.99 8.81
N LEU A 199 0.50 -25.26 9.11
CA LEU A 199 0.81 -23.99 8.46
C LEU A 199 2.13 -24.05 7.71
N GLU A 200 2.08 -24.09 6.37
CA GLU A 200 3.27 -23.98 5.54
C GLU A 200 3.71 -22.52 5.39
N VAL A 201 4.97 -22.25 5.75
CA VAL A 201 5.64 -20.95 5.66
C VAL A 201 6.71 -21.01 4.56
N LEU A 202 6.61 -20.12 3.57
CA LEU A 202 7.62 -20.03 2.50
C LEU A 202 8.92 -19.42 3.03
N GLY A 203 10.05 -20.03 2.64
CA GLY A 203 11.38 -19.66 3.16
C GLY A 203 11.68 -20.30 4.49
N ASN A 204 12.63 -19.72 5.23
CA ASN A 204 13.07 -20.18 6.56
C ASN A 204 12.36 -19.44 7.73
N GLY A 205 11.46 -18.51 7.42
CA GLY A 205 10.73 -17.70 8.40
C GLY A 205 11.54 -16.56 9.03
N LEU A 206 12.78 -16.35 8.60
CA LEU A 206 13.68 -15.32 9.16
C LEU A 206 13.62 -13.99 8.38
N GLN A 207 12.83 -13.93 7.32
CA GLN A 207 12.56 -12.67 6.62
C GLN A 207 11.93 -11.69 7.61
N GLU A 208 12.47 -10.48 7.68
CA GLU A 208 12.14 -9.50 8.71
C GLU A 208 11.81 -8.15 8.08
N LYS A 209 10.61 -7.62 8.33
CA LYS A 209 10.13 -6.37 7.72
C LYS A 209 9.36 -5.53 8.73
N SER A 210 9.28 -4.23 8.46
CA SER A 210 8.40 -3.31 9.17
C SER A 210 6.97 -3.45 8.64
N TYR A 211 5.98 -3.45 9.56
CA TYR A 211 4.54 -3.55 9.26
C TYR A 211 3.81 -2.37 9.87
N MET A 212 3.05 -1.65 9.04
CA MET A 212 2.25 -0.49 9.44
C MET A 212 0.77 -0.76 9.20
N GLU A 213 -0.07 -0.44 10.19
CA GLU A 213 -1.52 -0.59 10.06
C GLU A 213 -2.07 0.43 9.04
N VAL A 214 -3.04 0.00 8.22
CA VAL A 214 -3.57 0.76 7.08
C VAL A 214 -4.25 2.07 7.49
N GLY A 215 -4.89 2.11 8.65
CA GLY A 215 -5.46 3.33 9.21
C GLY A 215 -4.38 4.35 9.57
N ASP A 216 -3.27 3.91 10.17
CA ASP A 216 -2.11 4.77 10.44
C ASP A 216 -1.50 5.27 9.14
N CYS A 217 -1.41 4.43 8.11
CA CYS A 217 -0.93 4.83 6.78
C CYS A 217 -1.80 5.95 6.17
N ALA A 218 -3.13 5.77 6.17
CA ALA A 218 -4.05 6.77 5.63
C ALA A 218 -4.00 8.09 6.43
N ASP A 219 -3.94 7.99 7.76
CA ASP A 219 -3.85 9.14 8.66
C ASP A 219 -2.51 9.87 8.47
N ALA A 220 -1.38 9.15 8.30
CA ALA A 220 -0.06 9.72 8.03
C ALA A 220 -0.01 10.49 6.70
N ILE A 221 -0.60 9.95 5.62
CA ILE A 221 -0.71 10.64 4.33
C ILE A 221 -1.37 12.01 4.51
N LEU A 222 -2.54 12.04 5.13
CA LEU A 222 -3.29 13.29 5.30
C LEU A 222 -2.60 14.25 6.28
N HIS A 223 -1.99 13.74 7.35
CA HIS A 223 -1.24 14.55 8.30
C HIS A 223 -0.05 15.24 7.65
N VAL A 224 0.81 14.49 6.95
CA VAL A 224 1.98 15.03 6.25
C VAL A 224 1.56 16.08 5.22
N MET A 225 0.50 15.83 4.44
CA MET A 225 -0.01 16.80 3.46
C MET A 225 -0.55 18.08 4.11
N SER A 226 -0.97 18.03 5.38
CA SER A 226 -1.47 19.20 6.10
C SER A 226 -0.36 20.08 6.69
N CYS A 227 0.84 19.55 6.93
CA CYS A 227 1.91 20.25 7.63
C CYS A 227 3.18 20.48 6.79
N SER A 228 3.32 19.82 5.63
CA SER A 228 4.46 20.00 4.72
C SER A 228 4.06 20.84 3.51
N ASN A 229 4.86 21.85 3.17
CA ASN A 229 4.56 22.81 2.10
C ASN A 229 5.66 22.92 1.03
N ASP A 230 6.66 22.04 1.05
CA ASP A 230 7.67 21.99 -0.01
C ASP A 230 7.04 21.61 -1.34
N SER A 231 7.64 22.01 -2.45
CA SER A 231 7.17 21.63 -3.79
C SER A 231 7.26 20.12 -4.00
N LEU A 232 8.32 19.47 -3.46
CA LEU A 232 8.52 18.04 -3.50
C LEU A 232 8.75 17.51 -2.09
N ASN A 233 7.82 16.67 -1.62
CA ASN A 233 7.80 16.08 -0.29
C ASN A 233 7.99 14.56 -0.42
N LEU A 234 9.10 14.03 0.09
CA LEU A 234 9.37 12.59 0.11
C LEU A 234 9.39 12.11 1.55
N TYR A 235 8.57 11.11 1.88
CA TYR A 235 8.45 10.53 3.21
C TYR A 235 8.42 9.00 3.17
N ASN A 236 9.12 8.38 4.09
CA ASN A 236 8.93 6.99 4.45
C ASN A 236 7.75 6.87 5.40
N LEU A 237 6.85 5.90 5.13
CA LEU A 237 5.77 5.54 6.05
C LEU A 237 5.97 4.08 6.50
N GLY A 238 6.14 3.88 7.79
CA GLY A 238 6.43 2.58 8.40
C GLY A 238 6.21 2.59 9.90
N SER A 239 6.62 1.52 10.57
CA SER A 239 6.56 1.35 12.02
C SER A 239 7.96 1.49 12.64
N HIS A 240 8.02 1.63 13.97
CA HIS A 240 9.25 1.79 14.74
C HIS A 240 10.17 0.56 14.72
N ASP A 241 9.64 -0.60 14.39
CA ASP A 241 10.28 -1.90 14.51
C ASP A 241 9.97 -2.82 13.32
N THR A 242 10.38 -4.06 13.45
CA THR A 242 10.17 -5.12 12.46
C THR A 242 9.59 -6.36 13.11
N ALA A 243 8.97 -7.22 12.30
CA ALA A 243 8.58 -8.56 12.71
C ALA A 243 9.05 -9.60 11.68
N SER A 244 9.43 -10.78 12.17
CA SER A 244 9.80 -11.90 11.30
C SER A 244 8.58 -12.65 10.79
N VAL A 245 8.69 -13.30 9.63
CA VAL A 245 7.62 -14.15 9.09
C VAL A 245 7.29 -15.29 10.05
N ARG A 246 8.27 -15.80 10.81
CA ARG A 246 8.06 -16.75 11.90
C ARG A 246 7.11 -16.18 12.96
N ARG A 247 7.38 -14.95 13.42
CA ARG A 247 6.53 -14.31 14.44
C ARG A 247 5.13 -14.07 13.94
N ILE A 248 4.97 -13.70 12.67
CA ILE A 248 3.64 -13.57 12.03
C ILE A 248 2.90 -14.92 12.05
N ALA A 249 3.59 -16.02 11.69
CA ALA A 249 2.96 -17.35 11.71
C ALA A 249 2.50 -17.73 13.12
N GLU A 250 3.31 -17.48 14.16
CA GLU A 250 2.96 -17.72 15.55
C GLU A 250 1.71 -16.90 15.95
N ILE A 251 1.68 -15.59 15.66
CA ILE A 251 0.54 -14.73 15.97
C ILE A 251 -0.74 -15.20 15.26
N VAL A 252 -0.64 -15.61 13.99
CA VAL A 252 -1.80 -16.09 13.24
C VAL A 252 -2.31 -17.42 13.82
N VAL A 253 -1.42 -18.35 14.20
CA VAL A 253 -1.81 -19.59 14.88
C VAL A 253 -2.48 -19.29 16.23
N GLU A 254 -1.92 -18.36 17.03
CA GLU A 254 -2.51 -17.93 18.29
C GLU A 254 -3.92 -17.34 18.11
N THR A 255 -4.08 -16.42 17.14
CA THR A 255 -5.33 -15.66 16.93
C THR A 255 -6.42 -16.48 16.27
N THR A 256 -6.08 -17.47 15.44
CA THR A 256 -7.04 -18.39 14.83
C THR A 256 -7.50 -19.51 15.76
N GLY A 257 -6.87 -19.65 16.93
CA GLY A 257 -7.16 -20.78 17.85
C GLY A 257 -6.61 -22.13 17.40
N CYS A 258 -5.85 -22.18 16.31
CA CYS A 258 -5.25 -23.42 15.77
C CYS A 258 -3.97 -23.82 16.52
N HIS A 259 -4.02 -23.87 17.85
CA HIS A 259 -2.83 -24.04 18.72
C HIS A 259 -2.04 -25.32 18.48
N ASP A 260 -2.67 -26.37 17.91
CA ASP A 260 -2.02 -27.64 17.60
C ASP A 260 -1.42 -27.66 16.18
N ALA A 261 -1.52 -26.57 15.43
CA ALA A 261 -0.98 -26.48 14.07
C ALA A 261 0.57 -26.58 14.07
N SER A 262 1.11 -27.51 13.28
CA SER A 262 2.53 -27.55 13.00
C SER A 262 2.93 -26.45 12.02
N ILE A 263 3.90 -25.61 12.39
CA ILE A 263 4.48 -24.61 11.48
C ILE A 263 5.65 -25.23 10.73
N GLU A 264 5.52 -25.36 9.40
CA GLU A 264 6.51 -26.00 8.54
C GLU A 264 7.15 -24.99 7.58
N TYR A 265 8.49 -24.92 7.58
CA TYR A 265 9.24 -23.98 6.74
C TYR A 265 9.75 -24.70 5.48
N THR A 266 9.57 -24.09 4.29
CA THR A 266 10.04 -24.67 3.02
C THR A 266 11.55 -24.53 2.82
N GLY A 267 12.21 -23.72 3.66
CA GLY A 267 13.65 -23.45 3.57
C GLY A 267 13.99 -22.35 2.55
N GLY A 268 15.27 -21.94 2.54
CA GLY A 268 15.76 -20.82 1.74
C GLY A 268 15.54 -19.46 2.44
N ASP A 269 16.28 -18.44 1.99
CA ASP A 269 16.33 -17.12 2.63
C ASP A 269 15.22 -16.18 2.15
N ARG A 270 14.51 -16.53 1.07
CA ARG A 270 13.48 -15.70 0.42
C ARG A 270 12.17 -16.47 0.27
N GLY A 271 11.06 -15.75 0.34
CA GLY A 271 9.74 -16.30 0.06
C GLY A 271 9.48 -16.46 -1.45
N TRP A 272 10.09 -15.62 -2.30
CA TRP A 272 9.97 -15.64 -3.77
C TRP A 272 11.13 -14.90 -4.44
N ALA A 273 11.31 -15.06 -5.76
CA ALA A 273 12.35 -14.37 -6.53
C ALA A 273 12.09 -12.85 -6.58
N GLY A 274 13.04 -12.04 -6.09
CA GLY A 274 12.88 -10.57 -5.96
C GLY A 274 12.32 -10.12 -4.59
N ASP A 275 12.08 -11.03 -3.66
CA ASP A 275 11.78 -10.70 -2.27
C ASP A 275 13.04 -10.13 -1.58
N ILE A 276 12.88 -9.02 -0.87
CA ILE A 276 13.93 -8.43 -0.02
C ILE A 276 13.78 -9.05 1.38
N PRO A 277 14.77 -9.83 1.86
CA PRO A 277 14.62 -10.56 3.11
C PRO A 277 14.49 -9.66 4.35
N ARG A 278 15.16 -8.50 4.35
CA ARG A 278 15.14 -7.55 5.46
C ARG A 278 14.87 -6.14 4.96
N ALA A 279 13.85 -5.50 5.52
CA ALA A 279 13.47 -4.13 5.18
C ALA A 279 12.96 -3.39 6.41
N MET A 280 13.55 -2.26 6.71
CA MET A 280 13.12 -1.32 7.74
C MET A 280 13.34 0.10 7.23
N LEU A 281 12.31 0.92 7.24
CA LEU A 281 12.40 2.32 6.84
C LEU A 281 12.77 3.19 8.05
N GLY A 282 13.66 4.17 7.84
CA GLY A 282 13.83 5.27 8.75
C GLY A 282 12.62 6.19 8.65
N ILE A 283 11.94 6.44 9.77
CA ILE A 283 10.67 7.20 9.83
C ILE A 283 10.81 8.51 10.59
N GLU A 284 12.03 8.92 10.92
CA GLU A 284 12.33 10.11 11.71
C GLU A 284 11.74 11.37 11.08
N LYS A 285 11.70 11.44 9.74
CA LYS A 285 11.09 12.55 9.02
C LYS A 285 9.58 12.61 9.23
N MET A 286 8.88 11.48 9.19
CA MET A 286 7.47 11.38 9.52
C MET A 286 7.21 11.79 10.98
N LEU A 287 7.97 11.25 11.93
CA LEU A 287 7.86 11.58 13.36
C LEU A 287 8.10 13.07 13.62
N SER A 288 9.02 13.71 12.89
CA SER A 288 9.32 15.13 13.03
C SER A 288 8.14 16.05 12.67
N THR A 289 7.13 15.54 11.95
CA THR A 289 5.88 16.27 11.67
C THR A 289 4.91 16.28 12.84
N GLY A 290 5.18 15.51 13.90
CA GLY A 290 4.30 15.30 15.04
C GLY A 290 3.34 14.13 14.87
N PHE A 291 3.42 13.36 13.76
CA PHE A 291 2.66 12.12 13.59
C PHE A 291 3.43 10.93 14.17
N ASP A 292 2.72 10.05 14.86
CA ASP A 292 3.25 8.76 15.30
C ASP A 292 2.21 7.66 15.03
N VAL A 293 2.70 6.43 14.84
CA VAL A 293 1.86 5.25 14.61
C VAL A 293 1.23 4.77 15.93
N ARG A 294 0.01 4.27 15.87
CA ARG A 294 -0.71 3.71 17.04
C ARG A 294 -0.19 2.34 17.44
N TYR A 295 0.33 1.59 16.48
CA TYR A 295 0.76 0.20 16.65
C TYR A 295 2.21 0.00 16.23
N ASN A 296 2.98 -0.75 17.00
CA ASN A 296 4.22 -1.35 16.51
C ASN A 296 3.90 -2.51 15.54
N SER A 297 4.92 -3.09 14.88
CA SER A 297 4.70 -4.13 13.86
C SER A 297 3.96 -5.35 14.41
N GLU A 298 4.27 -5.81 15.61
CA GLU A 298 3.61 -6.98 16.20
C GLU A 298 2.16 -6.70 16.58
N GLU A 299 1.89 -5.54 17.16
CA GLU A 299 0.54 -5.09 17.50
C GLU A 299 -0.31 -4.91 16.23
N ALA A 300 0.24 -4.31 15.17
CA ALA A 300 -0.42 -4.16 13.88
C ALA A 300 -0.76 -5.51 13.24
N ILE A 301 0.16 -6.48 13.31
CA ILE A 301 -0.05 -7.86 12.81
C ILE A 301 -1.19 -8.52 13.59
N ARG A 302 -1.18 -8.45 14.93
CA ARG A 302 -2.22 -9.05 15.77
C ARG A 302 -3.59 -8.40 15.53
N HIS A 303 -3.64 -7.07 15.48
CA HIS A 303 -4.86 -6.32 15.14
C HIS A 303 -5.42 -6.74 13.77
N THR A 304 -4.55 -6.80 12.75
CA THR A 304 -4.93 -7.23 11.40
C THR A 304 -5.42 -8.67 11.37
N ALA A 305 -4.72 -9.59 12.05
CA ALA A 305 -5.12 -10.99 12.07
C ALA A 305 -6.52 -11.19 12.66
N LEU A 306 -6.81 -10.56 13.81
CA LEU A 306 -8.12 -10.62 14.45
C LEU A 306 -9.23 -10.06 13.52
N ALA A 307 -9.00 -8.90 12.92
CA ALA A 307 -9.98 -8.28 12.03
C ALA A 307 -10.25 -9.10 10.76
N LEU A 308 -9.20 -9.66 10.13
CA LEU A 308 -9.36 -10.52 8.96
C LEU A 308 -10.05 -11.85 9.30
N ILE A 309 -9.82 -12.41 10.48
CA ILE A 309 -10.53 -13.62 10.95
C ILE A 309 -12.03 -13.34 11.03
N GLU A 310 -12.43 -12.18 11.55
CA GLU A 310 -13.83 -11.76 11.61
C GLU A 310 -14.42 -11.55 10.20
N GLU A 311 -13.71 -10.81 9.32
CA GLU A 311 -14.13 -10.56 7.93
C GLU A 311 -14.30 -11.87 7.11
N ILE A 312 -13.41 -12.84 7.32
CA ILE A 312 -13.43 -14.13 6.61
C ILE A 312 -14.45 -15.10 7.20
N GLY A 313 -15.03 -14.78 8.37
CA GLY A 313 -15.98 -15.63 9.09
C GLY A 313 -15.34 -16.93 9.58
N LEU A 314 -14.11 -16.87 10.06
CA LEU A 314 -13.45 -17.99 10.72
C LEU A 314 -13.82 -17.92 12.21
N ASN A 315 -14.87 -18.65 12.60
CA ASN A 315 -15.27 -18.72 13.99
C ASN A 315 -14.17 -19.33 14.84
N THR A 316 -13.73 -18.62 15.87
CA THR A 316 -12.82 -19.09 16.93
C THR A 316 -13.44 -20.17 17.84
N GLU A 317 -14.64 -20.66 17.52
CA GLU A 317 -15.38 -21.67 18.30
C GLU A 317 -15.10 -23.11 17.86
N MET A 318 -14.00 -23.39 17.17
CA MET A 318 -13.67 -24.79 16.78
C MET A 318 -12.92 -25.57 17.86
N ASN A 319 -13.05 -25.22 19.17
CA ASN A 319 -12.59 -26.08 20.26
C ASN A 319 -13.37 -25.78 21.56
N SER A 320 -14.52 -26.39 21.70
CA SER A 320 -15.15 -26.71 22.99
C SER A 320 -15.52 -28.18 23.04
#